data_736bf10f8a8e6f9574d7a82a592bbce3
#
_entry.id   736bf10f8a8e6f9574d7a82a592bbce3
#
_cell.length_a   1.000
_cell.length_b   1.000
_cell.length_c   1.000
_cell.angle_alpha   90.00
_cell.angle_beta   90.00
_cell.angle_gamma   90.00
#
_symmetry.space_group_name_H-M   'P 1'
#
loop_
_entity.id
_entity.type
_entity.pdbx_description
1 polymer ?
#
loop_
_entity_poly.entity_id
_entity_poly.type
_entity_poly.pdbx_seq_one_letter_code
_entity_poly.pdbx_strand_id
1 'polypeptide(L)'
;VSLPRFGPHDDPGPSFAALLQRTGTSRGDIATFVGVGGFDGAVATAPVVVDVPHGTTCLAVRYSGGVVLAGDRRATAGHLISSHRIEKVFPADQHSGVAIAGAAGPAREMVRLFQLQLEHYEKVEGTPISLEGKANQLAQMVRANLPAAMQGLVVVPIFAGFDLAADRGRLFDYDVTGGRYEERDYATTGSGALHAETVVKMGFRPSLSAAAATDLVLEALFVASDADSATGGPDPVRDVFPVVAVIDDAGYRRLQDTELRRRTERLLGRHRNRRDGDGGRRKS
;
A
#
# COMPACT_ATOMS: atom_id res chain seq x y z
N VAL A 1 14.60 4.15 20.18
CA VAL A 1 13.87 3.11 20.93
C VAL A 1 14.74 1.88 20.89
N SER A 2 15.26 1.39 22.06
CA SER A 2 16.05 0.18 22.09
C SER A 2 15.14 -1.03 21.88
N LEU A 3 15.54 -1.93 20.96
CA LEU A 3 14.85 -3.21 20.75
C LEU A 3 14.94 -4.10 21.99
N PRO A 4 13.89 -4.85 22.33
CA PRO A 4 13.96 -5.83 23.42
C PRO A 4 15.04 -6.88 23.08
N ARG A 5 15.93 -7.16 24.02
CA ARG A 5 16.94 -8.23 23.92
C ARG A 5 16.42 -9.45 24.65
N PHE A 6 16.26 -10.54 23.93
CA PHE A 6 15.88 -11.84 24.50
C PHE A 6 17.13 -12.70 24.77
N GLY A 7 17.14 -13.42 25.89
CA GLY A 7 18.14 -14.46 26.13
C GLY A 7 17.84 -15.70 25.27
N PRO A 8 18.83 -16.63 25.12
CA PRO A 8 18.66 -17.82 24.27
C PRO A 8 17.47 -18.72 24.66
N HIS A 9 17.03 -18.65 25.93
CA HIS A 9 15.86 -19.40 26.43
C HIS A 9 14.55 -18.60 26.42
N ASP A 10 14.63 -17.30 26.13
CA ASP A 10 13.50 -16.38 26.12
C ASP A 10 13.13 -15.92 24.72
N ASP A 11 13.84 -16.40 23.71
CA ASP A 11 13.54 -16.09 22.32
C ASP A 11 12.17 -16.68 21.93
N PRO A 12 11.19 -15.85 21.56
CA PRO A 12 9.87 -16.32 21.12
C PRO A 12 9.91 -17.05 19.77
N GLY A 13 11.07 -17.16 19.13
CA GLY A 13 11.22 -17.71 17.79
C GLY A 13 10.42 -16.89 16.74
N PRO A 14 10.02 -17.49 15.62
CA PRO A 14 9.28 -16.81 14.56
C PRO A 14 7.81 -16.52 14.90
N SER A 15 7.35 -16.83 16.11
CA SER A 15 5.97 -16.64 16.54
C SER A 15 5.73 -15.22 17.07
N PHE A 16 5.12 -14.38 16.27
CA PHE A 16 4.70 -13.02 16.67
C PHE A 16 3.74 -13.01 17.87
N ALA A 17 2.84 -13.99 17.96
CA ALA A 17 1.92 -14.12 19.09
C ALA A 17 2.68 -14.37 20.41
N ALA A 18 3.74 -15.19 20.38
CA ALA A 18 4.61 -15.43 21.52
C ALA A 18 5.43 -14.19 21.90
N LEU A 19 5.87 -13.40 20.91
CA LEU A 19 6.56 -12.13 21.12
C LEU A 19 5.67 -11.13 21.86
N LEU A 20 4.42 -10.93 21.40
CA LEU A 20 3.46 -10.02 22.05
C LEU A 20 3.13 -10.45 23.49
N GLN A 21 2.98 -11.75 23.74
CA GLN A 21 2.75 -12.27 25.10
C GLN A 21 3.94 -11.98 26.04
N ARG A 22 5.18 -12.06 25.54
CA ARG A 22 6.38 -11.83 26.37
C ARG A 22 6.72 -10.36 26.54
N THR A 23 6.38 -9.50 25.60
CA THR A 23 6.55 -8.04 25.73
C THR A 23 5.49 -7.38 26.61
N GLY A 24 4.57 -8.16 27.19
CA GLY A 24 3.53 -7.67 28.10
C GLY A 24 2.42 -6.90 27.38
N THR A 25 2.41 -6.90 26.05
CA THR A 25 1.30 -6.33 25.25
C THR A 25 0.16 -7.34 25.25
N SER A 26 -0.56 -7.44 26.36
CA SER A 26 -1.68 -8.37 26.48
C SER A 26 -2.87 -7.84 25.66
N ARG A 27 -3.74 -8.77 25.25
CA ARG A 27 -5.03 -8.46 24.59
C ARG A 27 -5.88 -7.41 25.34
N GLY A 28 -5.58 -7.15 26.63
CA GLY A 28 -6.23 -6.14 27.47
C GLY A 28 -5.81 -4.72 27.19
N ASP A 29 -4.60 -4.48 26.72
CA ASP A 29 -4.09 -3.12 26.51
C ASP A 29 -4.69 -2.45 25.26
N ILE A 30 -5.13 -3.26 24.27
CA ILE A 30 -5.84 -2.75 23.10
C ILE A 30 -7.27 -2.33 23.47
N ALA A 31 -7.90 -2.98 24.46
CA ALA A 31 -9.25 -2.61 24.92
C ALA A 31 -9.26 -1.37 25.81
N THR A 32 -8.14 -1.05 26.48
CA THR A 32 -8.05 0.09 27.42
C THR A 32 -7.84 1.43 26.70
N PHE A 33 -7.45 1.40 25.41
CA PHE A 33 -7.35 2.63 24.60
C PHE A 33 -8.72 3.13 24.08
N VAL A 34 -9.76 2.33 24.23
CA VAL A 34 -11.16 2.76 24.03
C VAL A 34 -11.78 2.90 25.41
N GLY A 35 -11.73 4.14 25.98
CA GLY A 35 -12.25 4.46 27.29
C GLY A 35 -13.73 4.11 27.43
N VAL A 36 -14.03 2.98 28.06
CA VAL A 36 -15.38 2.67 28.58
C VAL A 36 -15.24 2.34 30.05
N GLY A 37 -15.56 3.35 30.87
CA GLY A 37 -15.76 3.18 32.31
C GLY A 37 -16.86 2.18 32.59
N GLY A 38 -16.66 1.37 33.63
CA GLY A 38 -17.55 0.30 34.03
C GLY A 38 -18.99 0.73 34.28
N PHE A 39 -19.91 -0.04 33.76
CA PHE A 39 -21.29 -0.16 34.25
C PHE A 39 -21.63 -1.65 34.28
N ASP A 40 -21.92 -2.14 35.51
CA ASP A 40 -22.57 -3.42 35.75
C ASP A 40 -24.01 -3.34 35.20
N GLY A 41 -24.28 -4.11 34.19
CA GLY A 41 -25.61 -4.30 33.61
C GLY A 41 -25.47 -5.07 32.30
N ALA A 42 -26.03 -6.28 32.23
CA ALA A 42 -26.07 -7.08 31.03
C ALA A 42 -26.86 -6.35 29.93
N VAL A 43 -26.17 -5.47 29.20
CA VAL A 43 -26.67 -4.90 27.95
C VAL A 43 -26.15 -5.79 26.83
N ALA A 44 -27.08 -6.38 26.09
CA ALA A 44 -26.78 -7.02 24.81
C ALA A 44 -26.11 -5.98 23.94
N THR A 45 -24.78 -6.03 23.89
CA THR A 45 -23.99 -5.15 23.02
C THR A 45 -24.22 -5.61 21.58
N ALA A 46 -25.08 -4.87 20.87
CA ALA A 46 -25.04 -4.90 19.42
C ALA A 46 -23.57 -4.70 18.99
N PRO A 47 -23.05 -5.43 17.99
CA PRO A 47 -21.70 -5.24 17.55
C PRO A 47 -21.55 -3.78 17.16
N VAL A 48 -20.65 -3.06 17.85
CA VAL A 48 -20.26 -1.72 17.41
C VAL A 48 -19.55 -1.93 16.07
N VAL A 49 -20.27 -1.67 15.00
CA VAL A 49 -19.66 -1.59 13.66
C VAL A 49 -18.76 -0.36 13.69
N VAL A 50 -17.51 -0.59 14.03
CA VAL A 50 -16.48 0.44 13.86
C VAL A 50 -16.33 0.61 12.35
N ASP A 51 -16.84 1.73 11.83
CA ASP A 51 -16.67 2.09 10.43
C ASP A 51 -15.17 2.43 10.23
N VAL A 52 -14.40 1.40 9.88
CA VAL A 52 -12.95 1.52 9.68
C VAL A 52 -12.74 2.15 8.32
N PRO A 53 -11.95 3.25 8.23
CA PRO A 53 -11.67 3.91 6.97
C PRO A 53 -11.04 2.93 5.96
N HIS A 54 -11.73 2.63 4.86
CA HIS A 54 -11.29 1.65 3.87
C HIS A 54 -10.96 2.25 2.50
N GLY A 55 -11.03 3.57 2.36
CA GLY A 55 -10.76 4.24 1.10
C GLY A 55 -9.27 4.25 0.76
N THR A 56 -8.91 3.57 -0.32
CA THR A 56 -7.52 3.49 -0.79
C THR A 56 -7.50 3.03 -2.22
N THR A 57 -6.57 3.57 -3.01
CA THR A 57 -6.18 2.96 -4.30
C THR A 57 -4.67 2.90 -4.37
N CYS A 58 -4.16 1.69 -4.50
CA CYS A 58 -2.75 1.42 -4.74
C CYS A 58 -2.59 0.61 -6.02
N LEU A 59 -1.47 0.80 -6.70
CA LEU A 59 -1.15 0.05 -7.90
C LEU A 59 0.36 -0.08 -8.09
N ALA A 60 0.75 -1.13 -8.79
CA ALA A 60 2.10 -1.37 -9.27
C ALA A 60 2.09 -1.65 -10.77
N VAL A 61 3.04 -1.10 -11.51
CA VAL A 61 3.19 -1.30 -12.94
C VAL A 61 4.63 -1.64 -13.26
N ARG A 62 4.84 -2.76 -13.95
CA ARG A 62 6.17 -3.13 -14.43
C ARG A 62 6.55 -2.29 -15.64
N TYR A 63 7.81 -1.94 -15.75
CA TYR A 63 8.42 -1.34 -16.93
C TYR A 63 9.70 -2.10 -17.32
N SER A 64 10.33 -1.74 -18.40
CA SER A 64 11.47 -2.48 -18.95
C SER A 64 12.66 -2.64 -17.99
N GLY A 65 12.87 -1.71 -17.05
CA GLY A 65 13.99 -1.72 -16.10
C GLY A 65 13.57 -1.91 -14.63
N GLY A 66 12.29 -2.22 -14.32
CA GLY A 66 11.88 -2.35 -12.93
C GLY A 66 10.36 -2.26 -12.72
N VAL A 67 9.96 -1.65 -11.60
CA VAL A 67 8.55 -1.48 -11.20
C VAL A 67 8.31 -0.04 -10.72
N VAL A 68 7.16 0.51 -11.08
CA VAL A 68 6.62 1.74 -10.45
C VAL A 68 5.52 1.32 -9.49
N LEU A 69 5.62 1.76 -8.24
CA LEU A 69 4.65 1.53 -7.17
C LEU A 69 4.01 2.84 -6.79
N ALA A 70 2.67 2.91 -6.74
CA ALA A 70 1.96 4.15 -6.46
C ALA A 70 0.75 3.94 -5.55
N GLY A 71 0.38 4.99 -4.81
CA GLY A 71 -0.81 5.01 -3.97
C GLY A 71 -1.32 6.42 -3.75
N ASP A 72 -2.62 6.56 -3.63
CA ASP A 72 -3.27 7.82 -3.28
C ASP A 72 -3.00 8.20 -1.81
N ARG A 73 -3.44 9.39 -1.38
CA ARG A 73 -3.18 9.90 -0.01
C ARG A 73 -4.45 10.24 0.78
N ARG A 74 -5.63 9.86 0.28
CA ARG A 74 -6.89 10.10 0.99
C ARG A 74 -7.17 8.99 1.99
N ALA A 75 -7.63 9.37 3.17
CA ALA A 75 -8.32 8.48 4.09
C ALA A 75 -9.73 8.99 4.34
N THR A 76 -10.68 8.08 4.42
CA THR A 76 -12.09 8.39 4.72
C THR A 76 -12.50 7.71 6.02
N ALA A 77 -13.46 8.31 6.73
CA ALA A 77 -14.17 7.72 7.85
C ALA A 77 -15.65 7.83 7.52
N GLY A 78 -16.26 6.72 7.11
CA GLY A 78 -17.58 6.74 6.49
C GLY A 78 -17.60 7.63 5.27
N HIS A 79 -18.48 8.63 5.26
CA HIS A 79 -18.60 9.59 4.15
C HIS A 79 -17.67 10.81 4.26
N LEU A 80 -16.92 10.93 5.34
CA LEU A 80 -16.05 12.08 5.58
C LEU A 80 -14.59 11.77 5.18
N ILE A 81 -13.89 12.78 4.65
CA ILE A 81 -12.45 12.71 4.43
C ILE A 81 -11.77 13.02 5.76
N SER A 82 -11.12 12.02 6.36
CA SER A 82 -10.39 12.17 7.62
C SER A 82 -8.97 12.69 7.43
N SER A 83 -8.36 12.41 6.29
CA SER A 83 -7.01 12.90 5.94
C SER A 83 -6.80 12.95 4.43
N HIS A 84 -6.00 13.94 3.99
CA HIS A 84 -5.51 14.05 2.61
C HIS A 84 -4.03 13.67 2.47
N ARG A 85 -3.36 13.23 3.55
CA ARG A 85 -1.89 13.08 3.59
C ARG A 85 -1.43 11.74 4.14
N ILE A 86 -2.28 10.72 4.16
CA ILE A 86 -1.89 9.38 4.57
C ILE A 86 -0.92 8.80 3.54
N GLU A 87 0.12 8.14 4.03
CA GLU A 87 1.02 7.37 3.19
C GLU A 87 0.56 5.93 3.12
N LYS A 88 0.61 5.37 1.93
CA LYS A 88 0.18 4.02 1.60
C LYS A 88 1.24 3.23 0.82
N VAL A 89 2.35 3.89 0.46
CA VAL A 89 3.49 3.30 -0.24
C VAL A 89 4.73 3.50 0.61
N PHE A 90 5.42 2.42 0.89
CA PHE A 90 6.56 2.38 1.80
C PHE A 90 7.71 1.57 1.20
N PRO A 91 8.97 1.93 1.45
CA PRO A 91 10.09 1.02 1.19
C PRO A 91 9.93 -0.22 2.10
N ALA A 92 10.21 -1.39 1.57
CA ALA A 92 10.39 -2.60 2.38
C ALA A 92 11.86 -2.77 2.75
N ASP A 93 12.73 -2.64 1.77
CA ASP A 93 14.18 -2.54 1.89
C ASP A 93 14.77 -1.74 0.72
N GLN A 94 16.08 -1.90 0.45
CA GLN A 94 16.77 -1.15 -0.61
C GLN A 94 16.19 -1.40 -2.01
N HIS A 95 15.70 -2.61 -2.33
CA HIS A 95 15.26 -2.98 -3.68
C HIS A 95 13.80 -3.43 -3.73
N SER A 96 13.02 -3.15 -2.69
CA SER A 96 11.60 -3.50 -2.67
C SER A 96 10.74 -2.51 -1.91
N GLY A 97 9.43 -2.55 -2.19
CA GLY A 97 8.44 -1.70 -1.54
C GLY A 97 7.09 -2.38 -1.41
N VAL A 98 6.27 -1.84 -0.51
CA VAL A 98 4.90 -2.28 -0.26
C VAL A 98 3.95 -1.10 -0.47
N ALA A 99 2.90 -1.32 -1.26
CA ALA A 99 1.73 -0.45 -1.27
C ALA A 99 0.58 -1.20 -0.58
N ILE A 100 -0.16 -0.52 0.28
CA ILE A 100 -1.08 -1.22 1.17
C ILE A 100 -2.43 -0.54 1.24
N ALA A 101 -3.49 -1.31 0.99
CA ALA A 101 -4.88 -0.91 1.08
C ALA A 101 -5.54 -1.49 2.33
N GLY A 102 -6.57 -0.80 2.85
CA GLY A 102 -7.38 -1.26 3.97
C GLY A 102 -7.24 -0.41 5.22
N ALA A 103 -7.37 -1.02 6.38
CA ALA A 103 -7.34 -0.34 7.68
C ALA A 103 -5.98 0.28 7.97
N ALA A 104 -5.92 1.61 8.10
CA ALA A 104 -4.66 2.37 8.13
C ALA A 104 -3.74 2.01 9.31
N GLY A 105 -4.28 1.75 10.51
CA GLY A 105 -3.52 1.36 11.69
C GLY A 105 -2.79 0.02 11.49
N PRO A 106 -3.54 -1.07 11.31
CA PRO A 106 -2.97 -2.41 11.03
C PRO A 106 -2.04 -2.44 9.82
N ALA A 107 -2.36 -1.68 8.76
CA ALA A 107 -1.53 -1.56 7.57
C ALA A 107 -0.13 -1.02 7.89
N ARG A 108 -0.05 0.08 8.64
CA ARG A 108 1.24 0.69 9.02
C ARG A 108 2.05 -0.20 9.96
N GLU A 109 1.38 -0.87 10.88
CA GLU A 109 2.02 -1.82 11.78
C GLU A 109 2.60 -3.00 11.01
N MET A 110 1.83 -3.58 10.09
CA MET A 110 2.30 -4.68 9.22
C MET A 110 3.55 -4.29 8.43
N VAL A 111 3.56 -3.10 7.81
CA VAL A 111 4.74 -2.62 7.07
C VAL A 111 5.95 -2.46 7.98
N ARG A 112 5.77 -1.84 9.16
CA ARG A 112 6.87 -1.65 10.11
C ARG A 112 7.47 -2.98 10.58
N LEU A 113 6.62 -3.95 10.89
CA LEU A 113 7.06 -5.28 11.30
C LEU A 113 7.75 -6.01 10.16
N PHE A 114 7.24 -5.89 8.94
CA PHE A 114 7.86 -6.47 7.77
C PHE A 114 9.28 -5.91 7.55
N GLN A 115 9.43 -4.59 7.57
CA GLN A 115 10.75 -3.94 7.50
C GLN A 115 11.72 -4.46 8.57
N LEU A 116 11.25 -4.53 9.81
CA LEU A 116 12.06 -5.02 10.93
C LEU A 116 12.50 -6.47 10.75
N GLN A 117 11.61 -7.34 10.25
CA GLN A 117 11.93 -8.74 9.97
C GLN A 117 12.96 -8.89 8.86
N LEU A 118 12.84 -8.09 7.78
CA LEU A 118 13.82 -8.11 6.70
C LEU A 118 15.20 -7.64 7.18
N GLU A 119 15.24 -6.54 7.93
CA GLU A 119 16.47 -6.01 8.50
C GLU A 119 17.12 -7.01 9.51
N HIS A 120 16.31 -7.64 10.34
CA HIS A 120 16.78 -8.64 11.28
C HIS A 120 17.39 -9.85 10.56
N TYR A 121 16.69 -10.37 9.55
CA TYR A 121 17.18 -11.49 8.75
C TYR A 121 18.54 -11.16 8.10
N GLU A 122 18.66 -10.01 7.46
CA GLU A 122 19.90 -9.59 6.82
C GLU A 122 21.06 -9.45 7.81
N LYS A 123 20.79 -8.94 9.02
CA LYS A 123 21.81 -8.84 10.09
C LYS A 123 22.26 -10.19 10.63
N VAL A 124 21.37 -11.18 10.70
CA VAL A 124 21.68 -12.51 11.22
C VAL A 124 22.38 -13.37 10.18
N GLU A 125 21.87 -13.38 8.96
CA GLU A 125 22.35 -14.23 7.87
C GLU A 125 23.48 -13.60 7.06
N GLY A 126 23.73 -12.29 7.21
CA GLY A 126 24.73 -11.54 6.47
C GLY A 126 24.38 -11.30 4.99
N THR A 127 23.18 -11.73 4.55
CA THR A 127 22.68 -11.57 3.20
C THR A 127 21.18 -11.26 3.21
N PRO A 128 20.69 -10.39 2.31
CA PRO A 128 19.27 -10.13 2.24
C PRO A 128 18.49 -11.39 1.80
N ILE A 129 17.28 -11.54 2.32
CA ILE A 129 16.36 -12.58 1.86
C ILE A 129 15.98 -12.36 0.39
N SER A 130 15.82 -13.42 -0.38
CA SER A 130 15.40 -13.33 -1.79
C SER A 130 14.07 -12.58 -1.95
N LEU A 131 13.84 -11.97 -3.11
CA LEU A 131 12.58 -11.26 -3.37
C LEU A 131 11.36 -12.18 -3.20
N GLU A 132 11.47 -13.42 -3.63
CA GLU A 132 10.46 -14.48 -3.41
C GLU A 132 10.25 -14.76 -1.92
N GLY A 133 11.33 -14.85 -1.13
CA GLY A 133 11.27 -15.05 0.31
C GLY A 133 10.56 -13.89 1.02
N LYS A 134 10.85 -12.64 0.63
CA LYS A 134 10.15 -11.44 1.13
C LYS A 134 8.65 -11.50 0.83
N ALA A 135 8.30 -11.86 -0.41
CA ALA A 135 6.90 -12.00 -0.81
C ALA A 135 6.17 -13.09 0.01
N ASN A 136 6.82 -14.21 0.29
CA ASN A 136 6.28 -15.27 1.15
C ASN A 136 6.13 -14.81 2.60
N GLN A 137 7.09 -14.07 3.12
CA GLN A 137 7.02 -13.53 4.48
C GLN A 137 5.83 -12.57 4.65
N LEU A 138 5.60 -11.69 3.67
CA LEU A 138 4.45 -10.80 3.69
C LEU A 138 3.12 -11.59 3.60
N ALA A 139 3.07 -12.65 2.80
CA ALA A 139 1.90 -13.55 2.72
C ALA A 139 1.54 -14.15 4.09
N GLN A 140 2.55 -14.57 4.86
CA GLN A 140 2.32 -15.09 6.22
C GLN A 140 1.76 -14.01 7.15
N MET A 141 2.24 -12.76 7.02
CA MET A 141 1.74 -11.65 7.84
C MET A 141 0.29 -11.31 7.49
N VAL A 142 -0.08 -11.29 6.20
CA VAL A 142 -1.47 -11.09 5.75
C VAL A 142 -2.37 -12.21 6.30
N ARG A 143 -1.92 -13.47 6.22
CA ARG A 143 -2.65 -14.62 6.77
C ARG A 143 -2.82 -14.51 8.29
N ALA A 144 -1.81 -14.07 9.01
CA ALA A 144 -1.89 -13.85 10.46
C ALA A 144 -2.88 -12.73 10.83
N ASN A 145 -3.13 -11.77 9.92
CA ASN A 145 -4.13 -10.71 10.10
C ASN A 145 -5.58 -11.16 9.85
N LEU A 146 -5.82 -12.36 9.34
CA LEU A 146 -7.16 -12.84 8.97
C LEU A 146 -8.19 -12.71 10.11
N PRO A 147 -7.89 -13.02 11.39
CA PRO A 147 -8.85 -12.82 12.47
C PRO A 147 -9.29 -11.36 12.67
N ALA A 148 -8.38 -10.41 12.45
CA ALA A 148 -8.68 -8.97 12.47
C ALA A 148 -9.45 -8.54 11.21
N ALA A 149 -9.09 -9.08 10.05
CA ALA A 149 -9.80 -8.83 8.80
C ALA A 149 -11.27 -9.27 8.85
N MET A 150 -11.57 -10.39 9.53
CA MET A 150 -12.96 -10.82 9.77
C MET A 150 -13.75 -9.88 10.70
N GLN A 151 -13.08 -9.00 11.42
CA GLN A 151 -13.67 -7.93 12.22
C GLN A 151 -13.70 -6.58 11.48
N GLY A 152 -13.45 -6.57 10.16
CA GLY A 152 -13.43 -5.37 9.34
C GLY A 152 -12.05 -4.70 9.22
N LEU A 153 -11.00 -5.16 9.93
CA LEU A 153 -9.65 -4.61 9.86
C LEU A 153 -8.86 -5.25 8.71
N VAL A 154 -9.43 -5.16 7.52
CA VAL A 154 -8.84 -5.74 6.31
C VAL A 154 -7.56 -4.99 5.92
N VAL A 155 -6.54 -5.74 5.50
CA VAL A 155 -5.28 -5.22 4.97
C VAL A 155 -4.91 -6.04 3.75
N VAL A 156 -4.76 -5.37 2.59
CA VAL A 156 -4.40 -6.00 1.32
C VAL A 156 -3.22 -5.25 0.70
N PRO A 157 -2.02 -5.82 0.76
CA PRO A 157 -0.83 -5.21 0.17
C PRO A 157 -0.67 -5.56 -1.31
N ILE A 158 0.14 -4.75 -2.01
CA ILE A 158 0.90 -5.11 -3.20
C ILE A 158 2.37 -5.05 -2.80
N PHE A 159 3.13 -6.07 -3.08
CA PHE A 159 4.57 -6.09 -2.91
C PHE A 159 5.25 -6.03 -4.26
N ALA A 160 6.23 -5.15 -4.41
CA ALA A 160 6.98 -5.01 -5.65
C ALA A 160 8.46 -4.81 -5.35
N GLY A 161 9.32 -5.31 -6.22
CA GLY A 161 10.76 -5.15 -6.06
C GLY A 161 11.52 -5.46 -7.33
N PHE A 162 12.82 -5.14 -7.29
CA PHE A 162 13.77 -5.52 -8.30
C PHE A 162 14.53 -6.78 -7.85
N ASP A 163 14.38 -7.85 -8.61
CA ASP A 163 15.07 -9.11 -8.36
C ASP A 163 16.46 -9.04 -8.98
N LEU A 164 17.46 -8.80 -8.14
CA LEU A 164 18.86 -8.66 -8.56
C LEU A 164 19.42 -9.94 -9.20
N ALA A 165 18.90 -11.11 -8.82
CA ALA A 165 19.36 -12.39 -9.38
C ALA A 165 18.74 -12.66 -10.76
N ALA A 166 17.49 -12.21 -10.97
CA ALA A 166 16.77 -12.38 -12.23
C ALA A 166 16.88 -11.14 -13.14
N ASP A 167 17.54 -10.07 -12.69
CA ASP A 167 17.72 -8.78 -13.36
C ASP A 167 16.40 -8.20 -13.93
N ARG A 168 15.36 -8.20 -13.08
CA ARG A 168 14.02 -7.74 -13.50
C ARG A 168 13.16 -7.27 -12.35
N GLY A 169 12.23 -6.36 -12.65
CA GLY A 169 11.14 -6.02 -11.75
C GLY A 169 10.13 -7.16 -11.62
N ARG A 170 9.70 -7.44 -10.39
CA ARG A 170 8.64 -8.40 -10.06
C ARG A 170 7.63 -7.76 -9.13
N LEU A 171 6.37 -8.18 -9.25
CA LEU A 171 5.29 -7.68 -8.40
C LEU A 171 4.36 -8.83 -8.00
N PHE A 172 3.82 -8.70 -6.81
CA PHE A 172 2.98 -9.71 -6.18
C PHE A 172 1.74 -9.04 -5.61
N ASP A 173 0.60 -9.60 -5.94
CA ASP A 173 -0.68 -9.27 -5.35
C ASP A 173 -1.05 -10.26 -4.25
N TYR A 174 -1.93 -9.85 -3.34
CA TYR A 174 -2.35 -10.66 -2.21
C TYR A 174 -3.87 -10.57 -2.03
N ASP A 175 -4.47 -11.67 -1.63
CA ASP A 175 -5.83 -11.67 -1.10
C ASP A 175 -5.84 -11.59 0.44
N VAL A 176 -7.02 -11.37 0.99
CA VAL A 176 -7.22 -11.21 2.45
C VAL A 176 -6.87 -12.46 3.26
N THR A 177 -6.78 -13.62 2.62
CA THR A 177 -6.46 -14.90 3.26
C THR A 177 -4.96 -15.20 3.28
N GLY A 178 -4.15 -14.31 2.69
CA GLY A 178 -2.71 -14.47 2.54
C GLY A 178 -2.31 -15.32 1.32
N GLY A 179 -3.22 -15.48 0.36
CA GLY A 179 -2.88 -15.96 -0.97
C GLY A 179 -1.95 -14.95 -1.65
N ARG A 180 -0.87 -15.43 -2.28
CA ARG A 180 0.13 -14.61 -2.96
C ARG A 180 0.16 -14.99 -4.44
N TYR A 181 0.04 -13.99 -5.30
CA TYR A 181 0.00 -14.15 -6.75
C TYR A 181 1.08 -13.28 -7.39
N GLU A 182 1.99 -13.89 -8.16
CA GLU A 182 2.94 -13.11 -8.95
C GLU A 182 2.24 -12.59 -10.20
N GLU A 183 2.14 -11.28 -10.32
CA GLU A 183 1.53 -10.63 -11.47
C GLU A 183 2.59 -10.28 -12.51
N ARG A 184 2.24 -10.47 -13.77
CA ARG A 184 3.20 -10.32 -14.87
C ARG A 184 3.48 -8.86 -15.20
N ASP A 185 2.45 -8.03 -15.23
CA ASP A 185 2.50 -6.71 -15.84
C ASP A 185 2.12 -5.59 -14.88
N TYR A 186 1.06 -5.76 -14.12
CA TYR A 186 0.58 -4.78 -13.15
C TYR A 186 -0.30 -5.46 -12.08
N ALA A 187 -0.49 -4.76 -10.96
CA ALA A 187 -1.42 -5.12 -9.90
C ALA A 187 -2.11 -3.87 -9.37
N THR A 188 -3.36 -4.00 -8.93
CA THR A 188 -4.15 -2.91 -8.34
C THR A 188 -4.90 -3.41 -7.11
N THR A 189 -5.02 -2.58 -6.07
CA THR A 189 -5.77 -2.94 -4.86
C THR A 189 -6.49 -1.72 -4.28
N GLY A 190 -7.56 -1.97 -3.54
CA GLY A 190 -8.36 -0.96 -2.85
C GLY A 190 -9.66 -0.61 -3.58
N SER A 191 -10.39 0.38 -3.06
CA SER A 191 -11.75 0.72 -3.52
C SER A 191 -11.81 1.22 -4.98
N GLY A 192 -10.82 2.00 -5.41
CA GLY A 192 -10.72 2.49 -6.79
C GLY A 192 -9.95 1.58 -7.74
N ALA A 193 -9.57 0.36 -7.29
CA ALA A 193 -8.72 -0.56 -8.06
C ALA A 193 -9.26 -0.85 -9.47
N LEU A 194 -10.56 -1.12 -9.61
CA LEU A 194 -11.20 -1.41 -10.89
C LEU A 194 -11.01 -0.29 -11.91
N HIS A 195 -11.16 0.96 -11.46
CA HIS A 195 -11.02 2.14 -12.33
C HIS A 195 -9.56 2.37 -12.71
N ALA A 196 -8.65 2.24 -11.74
CA ALA A 196 -7.21 2.34 -11.99
C ALA A 196 -6.72 1.24 -12.94
N GLU A 197 -7.16 0.00 -12.73
CA GLU A 197 -6.82 -1.16 -13.57
C GLU A 197 -7.23 -0.96 -15.02
N THR A 198 -8.43 -0.43 -15.25
CA THR A 198 -8.93 -0.15 -16.60
C THR A 198 -7.98 0.77 -17.35
N VAL A 199 -7.52 1.85 -16.71
CA VAL A 199 -6.57 2.80 -17.31
C VAL A 199 -5.22 2.12 -17.57
N VAL A 200 -4.71 1.38 -16.59
CA VAL A 200 -3.44 0.66 -16.73
C VAL A 200 -3.51 -0.35 -17.85
N LYS A 201 -4.55 -1.15 -17.92
CA LYS A 201 -4.77 -2.16 -18.97
C LYS A 201 -4.77 -1.55 -20.38
N MET A 202 -5.37 -0.38 -20.55
CA MET A 202 -5.39 0.32 -21.85
C MET A 202 -4.04 0.96 -22.19
N GLY A 203 -3.31 1.45 -21.19
CA GLY A 203 -2.05 2.19 -21.39
C GLY A 203 -0.79 1.34 -21.30
N PHE A 204 -0.85 0.15 -20.71
CA PHE A 204 0.29 -0.72 -20.49
C PHE A 204 0.91 -1.21 -21.82
N ARG A 205 2.24 -1.22 -21.85
CA ARG A 205 3.05 -1.85 -22.90
C ARG A 205 4.30 -2.45 -22.23
N PRO A 206 4.78 -3.63 -22.62
CA PRO A 206 5.95 -4.26 -22.00
C PRO A 206 7.24 -3.43 -22.09
N SER A 207 7.30 -2.52 -23.07
CA SER A 207 8.45 -1.64 -23.32
C SER A 207 8.33 -0.26 -22.67
N LEU A 208 7.42 -0.07 -21.71
CA LEU A 208 7.34 1.22 -21.01
C LEU A 208 8.67 1.59 -20.38
N SER A 209 9.03 2.88 -20.47
CA SER A 209 10.09 3.47 -19.66
C SER A 209 9.57 3.80 -18.25
N ALA A 210 10.47 3.99 -17.27
CA ALA A 210 10.10 4.45 -15.93
C ALA A 210 9.26 5.73 -15.97
N ALA A 211 9.59 6.67 -16.86
CA ALA A 211 8.85 7.92 -17.02
C ALA A 211 7.42 7.68 -17.52
N ALA A 212 7.24 6.81 -18.53
CA ALA A 212 5.93 6.48 -19.09
C ALA A 212 5.07 5.67 -18.10
N ALA A 213 5.68 4.72 -17.38
CA ALA A 213 4.99 3.99 -16.31
C ALA A 213 4.55 4.93 -15.17
N THR A 214 5.40 5.91 -14.80
CA THR A 214 5.04 6.95 -13.82
C THR A 214 3.85 7.79 -14.30
N ASP A 215 3.84 8.22 -15.56
CA ASP A 215 2.72 9.00 -16.10
C ASP A 215 1.43 8.15 -16.17
N LEU A 216 1.55 6.86 -16.46
CA LEU A 216 0.43 5.91 -16.49
C LEU A 216 -0.19 5.71 -15.09
N VAL A 217 0.62 5.51 -14.04
CA VAL A 217 0.09 5.36 -12.68
C VAL A 217 -0.57 6.65 -12.17
N LEU A 218 -0.04 7.83 -12.53
CA LEU A 218 -0.67 9.11 -12.20
C LEU A 218 -2.02 9.28 -12.91
N GLU A 219 -2.11 8.91 -14.19
CA GLU A 219 -3.38 8.94 -14.93
C GLU A 219 -4.39 7.95 -14.35
N ALA A 220 -3.95 6.74 -13.96
CA ALA A 220 -4.80 5.74 -13.32
C ALA A 220 -5.39 6.24 -11.99
N LEU A 221 -4.58 6.84 -11.13
CA LEU A 221 -5.05 7.41 -9.87
C LEU A 221 -5.95 8.63 -10.08
N PHE A 222 -5.67 9.45 -11.08
CA PHE A 222 -6.53 10.59 -11.44
C PHE A 222 -7.93 10.12 -11.86
N VAL A 223 -8.00 9.14 -12.77
CA VAL A 223 -9.30 8.60 -13.24
C VAL A 223 -10.01 7.85 -12.11
N ALA A 224 -9.29 7.07 -11.30
CA ALA A 224 -9.88 6.39 -10.15
C ALA A 224 -10.50 7.39 -9.15
N SER A 225 -9.86 8.54 -8.93
CA SER A 225 -10.37 9.56 -8.02
C SER A 225 -11.62 10.30 -8.50
N ASP A 226 -11.90 10.26 -9.80
CA ASP A 226 -13.13 10.82 -10.38
C ASP A 226 -14.34 9.88 -10.17
N ALA A 227 -14.08 8.57 -10.05
CA ALA A 227 -15.11 7.53 -9.94
C ALA A 227 -15.29 7.00 -8.50
N ASP A 228 -14.25 7.03 -7.67
CA ASP A 228 -14.25 6.54 -6.30
C ASP A 228 -14.03 7.68 -5.30
N SER A 229 -15.04 7.99 -4.50
CA SER A 229 -14.98 9.06 -3.49
C SER A 229 -13.92 8.81 -2.39
N ALA A 230 -13.53 7.58 -2.18
CA ALA A 230 -12.53 7.19 -1.19
C ALA A 230 -11.08 7.26 -1.72
N THR A 231 -10.91 7.43 -3.03
CA THR A 231 -9.60 7.64 -3.67
C THR A 231 -9.29 9.13 -3.81
N GLY A 232 -8.09 9.53 -3.39
CA GLY A 232 -7.59 10.90 -3.54
C GLY A 232 -6.80 11.07 -4.84
N GLY A 233 -7.29 11.91 -5.74
CA GLY A 233 -6.54 12.32 -6.92
C GLY A 233 -5.41 13.30 -6.61
N PRO A 234 -4.51 13.56 -7.58
CA PRO A 234 -3.54 14.62 -7.46
C PRO A 234 -4.25 15.98 -7.38
N ASP A 235 -3.92 16.75 -6.34
CA ASP A 235 -4.51 18.06 -6.05
C ASP A 235 -3.43 19.15 -6.00
N PRO A 236 -3.15 19.82 -7.13
CA PRO A 236 -2.17 20.89 -7.19
C PRO A 236 -2.52 22.11 -6.33
N VAL A 237 -3.82 22.31 -6.03
CA VAL A 237 -4.27 23.46 -5.22
C VAL A 237 -3.89 23.28 -3.78
N ARG A 238 -4.02 22.05 -3.24
CA ARG A 238 -3.64 21.70 -1.86
C ARG A 238 -2.21 21.22 -1.74
N ASP A 239 -1.45 21.15 -2.83
CA ASP A 239 -0.10 20.58 -2.88
C ASP A 239 -0.08 19.13 -2.38
N VAL A 240 -1.04 18.34 -2.82
CA VAL A 240 -1.16 16.92 -2.47
C VAL A 240 -1.01 16.07 -3.72
N PHE A 241 0.04 15.26 -3.76
CA PHE A 241 0.33 14.35 -4.86
C PHE A 241 0.35 12.91 -4.34
N PRO A 242 0.01 11.92 -5.17
CA PRO A 242 0.18 10.52 -4.83
C PRO A 242 1.61 10.21 -4.38
N VAL A 243 1.78 9.20 -3.54
CA VAL A 243 3.13 8.66 -3.31
C VAL A 243 3.46 7.75 -4.48
N VAL A 244 4.58 8.03 -5.16
CA VAL A 244 5.08 7.23 -6.27
C VAL A 244 6.52 6.86 -6.01
N ALA A 245 6.86 5.59 -6.16
CA ALA A 245 8.22 5.07 -6.08
C ALA A 245 8.59 4.29 -7.33
N VAL A 246 9.81 4.48 -7.77
CA VAL A 246 10.45 3.68 -8.83
C VAL A 246 11.43 2.72 -8.15
N ILE A 247 11.38 1.46 -8.54
CA ILE A 247 12.24 0.40 -7.98
C ILE A 247 12.93 -0.28 -9.15
N ASP A 248 14.25 -0.19 -9.19
CA ASP A 248 15.11 -0.73 -10.23
C ASP A 248 16.42 -1.29 -9.62
N ASP A 249 17.41 -1.54 -10.45
CA ASP A 249 18.75 -2.01 -10.04
C ASP A 249 19.46 -1.04 -9.10
N ALA A 250 19.19 0.28 -9.21
CA ALA A 250 19.70 1.30 -8.29
C ALA A 250 18.97 1.33 -6.94
N GLY A 251 17.83 0.64 -6.81
CA GLY A 251 17.06 0.52 -5.60
C GLY A 251 15.73 1.27 -5.60
N TYR A 252 15.13 1.34 -4.41
CA TYR A 252 13.87 2.05 -4.17
C TYR A 252 14.08 3.55 -4.14
N ARG A 253 13.42 4.27 -5.02
CA ARG A 253 13.48 5.74 -5.09
C ARG A 253 12.09 6.35 -5.12
N ARG A 254 11.71 7.03 -4.05
CA ARG A 254 10.49 7.84 -3.99
C ARG A 254 10.65 9.10 -4.85
N LEU A 255 9.68 9.39 -5.69
CA LEU A 255 9.65 10.61 -6.49
C LEU A 255 9.30 11.82 -5.62
N GLN A 256 9.94 12.94 -5.92
CA GLN A 256 9.71 14.19 -5.20
C GLN A 256 8.41 14.86 -5.65
N ASP A 257 7.73 15.55 -4.72
CA ASP A 257 6.48 16.26 -5.01
C ASP A 257 6.63 17.31 -6.12
N THR A 258 7.81 17.92 -6.27
CA THR A 258 8.13 18.85 -7.37
C THR A 258 8.09 18.19 -8.75
N GLU A 259 8.54 16.95 -8.86
CA GLU A 259 8.44 16.16 -10.09
C GLU A 259 7.00 15.76 -10.37
N LEU A 260 6.30 15.28 -9.33
CA LEU A 260 4.89 14.86 -9.43
C LEU A 260 3.98 16.02 -9.79
N ARG A 261 4.24 17.23 -9.28
CA ARG A 261 3.53 18.46 -9.68
C ARG A 261 3.64 18.70 -11.19
N ARG A 262 4.87 18.73 -11.73
CA ARG A 262 5.09 18.97 -13.17
C ARG A 262 4.41 17.90 -14.05
N ARG A 263 4.42 16.63 -13.61
CA ARG A 263 3.75 15.53 -14.32
C ARG A 263 2.23 15.68 -14.27
N THR A 264 1.67 16.03 -13.12
CA THR A 264 0.24 16.28 -12.91
C THR A 264 -0.25 17.46 -13.76
N GLU A 265 0.48 18.55 -13.82
CA GLU A 265 0.11 19.72 -14.64
C GLU A 265 0.04 19.36 -16.13
N ARG A 266 0.98 18.55 -16.63
CA ARG A 266 0.93 18.02 -18.00
C ARG A 266 -0.27 17.09 -18.21
N LEU A 267 -0.58 16.23 -17.26
CA LEU A 267 -1.74 15.34 -17.30
C LEU A 267 -3.04 16.14 -17.40
N LEU A 268 -3.24 17.11 -16.51
CA LEU A 268 -4.42 17.97 -16.49
C LEU A 268 -4.56 18.81 -17.76
N GLY A 269 -3.45 19.28 -18.33
CA GLY A 269 -3.43 19.97 -19.62
C GLY A 269 -3.93 19.10 -20.76
N ARG A 270 -3.50 17.83 -20.82
CA ARG A 270 -3.99 16.87 -21.82
C ARG A 270 -5.50 16.62 -21.70
N HIS A 271 -6.00 16.45 -20.47
CA HIS A 271 -7.44 16.23 -20.24
C HIS A 271 -8.29 17.45 -20.59
N ARG A 272 -7.83 18.69 -20.32
CA ARG A 272 -8.50 19.92 -20.75
C ARG A 272 -8.60 20.01 -22.26
N ASN A 273 -7.48 19.83 -22.96
CA ASN A 273 -7.46 19.93 -24.43
C ASN A 273 -8.34 18.87 -25.11
N ARG A 274 -8.49 17.67 -24.54
CA ARG A 274 -9.43 16.66 -25.05
C ARG A 274 -10.89 17.11 -24.92
N ARG A 275 -11.28 17.73 -23.80
CA ARG A 275 -12.65 18.26 -23.60
C ARG A 275 -12.96 19.41 -24.54
N ASP A 276 -12.03 20.32 -24.74
CA ASP A 276 -12.21 21.50 -25.63
C ASP A 276 -12.25 21.08 -27.12
N GLY A 277 -11.46 20.07 -27.51
CA GLY A 277 -11.45 19.54 -28.89
C GLY A 277 -12.73 18.78 -29.27
N ASP A 278 -13.41 18.15 -28.31
CA ASP A 278 -14.68 17.44 -28.53
C ASP A 278 -15.88 18.42 -28.54
N GLY A 279 -15.80 19.53 -27.79
CA GLY A 279 -16.80 20.60 -27.79
C GLY A 279 -16.89 21.37 -29.12
N GLY A 280 -15.80 21.44 -29.88
CA GLY A 280 -15.74 22.07 -31.20
C GLY A 280 -16.40 21.26 -32.32
N ARG A 281 -16.48 19.94 -32.21
CA ARG A 281 -17.12 19.05 -33.20
C ARG A 281 -18.64 18.91 -33.08
N ARG A 282 -19.23 19.35 -31.97
CA ARG A 282 -20.71 19.32 -31.75
C ARG A 282 -21.43 20.58 -32.17
N LYS A 283 -20.72 21.57 -32.72
CA LYS A 283 -21.30 22.85 -33.17
C LYS A 283 -21.23 23.07 -34.70
N SER A 284 -20.89 22.01 -35.45
CA SER A 284 -20.91 22.07 -36.94
C SER A 284 -21.93 21.09 -37.51
#